data_1340dea820c7ad19230a62339857da41
#
_entry.id   1340dea820c7ad19230a62339857da41
#
_cell.length_a   1.000
_cell.length_b   1.000
_cell.length_c   1.000
_cell.angle_alpha   90.00
_cell.angle_beta   90.00
_cell.angle_gamma   90.00
#
_symmetry.space_group_name_H-M   'P 1'
#
loop_
_entity.id
_entity.type
_entity.pdbx_description
1 polymer ?
#
loop_
_entity_poly.entity_id
_entity_poly.type
_entity_poly.pdbx_seq_one_letter_code
_entity_poly.pdbx_strand_id
1 'polypeptide(L)'
;MTQRRKSKKTEAEPRRVNRRTFLAGAGAAACVGAGLWLRRKMFSKRDKTKAEKHPVENPALPAGEWRAVWVSYLEWAAMDFSSADSFRAGCVQMLENCAGLGLNTVLAQVRPFGDALYKSQLFPWSHLCTGVQGQDPGFDPLDVLLTEAHAR
;
A
#
# COMPACT_ATOMS: atom_id res chain seq x y z
N MET A 1 31.69 -65.90 3.76
CA MET A 1 32.79 -65.10 3.21
C MET A 1 32.20 -63.87 2.55
N THR A 2 32.19 -62.75 3.29
CA THR A 2 31.55 -61.50 2.84
C THR A 2 32.62 -60.43 2.70
N GLN A 3 32.91 -60.04 1.48
CA GLN A 3 33.92 -59.02 1.17
C GLN A 3 33.31 -57.59 1.38
N ARG A 4 33.92 -56.88 2.29
CA ARG A 4 33.61 -55.47 2.62
C ARG A 4 34.36 -54.53 1.65
N ARG A 5 33.65 -53.93 0.70
CA ARG A 5 34.15 -52.91 -0.23
C ARG A 5 34.45 -51.62 0.52
N LYS A 6 35.73 -51.22 0.64
CA LYS A 6 36.16 -49.92 1.14
C LYS A 6 35.92 -48.83 0.10
N SER A 7 35.09 -47.82 0.39
CA SER A 7 34.95 -46.64 -0.45
C SER A 7 36.15 -45.72 -0.23
N LYS A 8 36.85 -45.38 -1.29
CA LYS A 8 37.92 -44.39 -1.32
C LYS A 8 37.28 -43.00 -1.21
N LYS A 9 37.57 -42.27 -0.12
CA LYS A 9 37.25 -40.87 0.09
C LYS A 9 38.21 -40.05 -0.80
N THR A 10 37.67 -39.41 -1.85
CA THR A 10 38.45 -38.49 -2.70
C THR A 10 38.56 -37.17 -1.95
N GLU A 11 39.72 -36.85 -1.44
CA GLU A 11 40.05 -35.53 -0.93
C GLU A 11 40.13 -34.55 -2.10
N ALA A 12 39.28 -33.51 -2.06
CA ALA A 12 39.30 -32.44 -3.03
C ALA A 12 40.49 -31.50 -2.72
N GLU A 13 41.42 -31.43 -3.67
CA GLU A 13 42.53 -30.46 -3.61
C GLU A 13 42.00 -29.02 -3.55
N PRO A 14 42.61 -28.13 -2.72
CA PRO A 14 42.22 -26.73 -2.65
C PRO A 14 42.57 -26.02 -3.97
N ARG A 15 41.55 -25.55 -4.70
CA ARG A 15 41.69 -24.72 -5.89
C ARG A 15 42.50 -23.47 -5.58
N ARG A 16 43.75 -23.41 -6.09
CA ARG A 16 44.54 -22.17 -6.03
C ARG A 16 43.91 -21.11 -6.87
N VAL A 17 43.34 -20.10 -6.16
CA VAL A 17 42.75 -18.92 -6.81
C VAL A 17 43.89 -18.07 -7.38
N ASN A 18 43.90 -17.89 -8.69
CA ASN A 18 44.92 -17.12 -9.39
C ASN A 18 44.74 -15.61 -9.06
N ARG A 19 45.85 -14.87 -8.81
CA ARG A 19 45.84 -13.46 -8.45
C ARG A 19 45.02 -12.58 -9.41
N ARG A 20 44.98 -12.98 -10.72
CA ARG A 20 44.18 -12.24 -11.71
C ARG A 20 42.66 -12.41 -11.52
N THR A 21 42.22 -13.61 -11.10
CA THR A 21 40.78 -13.84 -10.78
C THR A 21 40.35 -13.16 -9.51
N PHE A 22 41.25 -13.00 -8.51
CA PHE A 22 40.95 -12.29 -7.29
C PHE A 22 40.81 -10.77 -7.52
N LEU A 23 41.69 -10.18 -8.35
CA LEU A 23 41.61 -8.76 -8.71
C LEU A 23 40.36 -8.43 -9.55
N ALA A 24 39.93 -9.33 -10.46
CA ALA A 24 38.71 -9.15 -11.25
C ALA A 24 37.44 -9.24 -10.37
N GLY A 25 37.44 -10.17 -9.39
CA GLY A 25 36.33 -10.30 -8.43
C GLY A 25 36.22 -9.10 -7.47
N ALA A 26 37.36 -8.57 -7.00
CA ALA A 26 37.37 -7.39 -6.12
C ALA A 26 36.89 -6.12 -6.86
N GLY A 27 37.27 -5.96 -8.13
CA GLY A 27 36.82 -4.84 -8.97
C GLY A 27 35.31 -4.86 -9.22
N ALA A 28 34.73 -6.02 -9.52
CA ALA A 28 33.28 -6.17 -9.72
C ALA A 28 32.47 -5.87 -8.44
N ALA A 29 32.94 -6.34 -7.28
CA ALA A 29 32.29 -6.05 -6.00
C ALA A 29 32.35 -4.56 -5.63
N ALA A 30 33.45 -3.88 -5.94
CA ALA A 30 33.59 -2.43 -5.71
C ALA A 30 32.64 -1.62 -6.61
N CYS A 31 32.46 -2.00 -7.87
CA CYS A 31 31.55 -1.32 -8.79
C CYS A 31 30.07 -1.51 -8.39
N VAL A 32 29.68 -2.68 -7.91
CA VAL A 32 28.30 -2.95 -7.42
C VAL A 32 28.04 -2.19 -6.13
N GLY A 33 29.01 -2.16 -5.21
CA GLY A 33 28.91 -1.41 -3.96
C GLY A 33 28.81 0.11 -4.18
N ALA A 34 29.60 0.66 -5.09
CA ALA A 34 29.56 2.09 -5.45
C ALA A 34 28.24 2.44 -6.14
N GLY A 35 27.72 1.59 -7.03
CA GLY A 35 26.44 1.79 -7.70
C GLY A 35 25.26 1.78 -6.73
N LEU A 36 25.22 0.84 -5.78
CA LEU A 36 24.22 0.78 -4.73
C LEU A 36 24.30 1.97 -3.78
N TRP A 37 25.51 2.41 -3.41
CA TRP A 37 25.71 3.55 -2.55
C TRP A 37 25.27 4.86 -3.22
N LEU A 38 25.62 5.07 -4.51
CA LEU A 38 25.18 6.21 -5.31
C LEU A 38 23.65 6.22 -5.49
N ARG A 39 23.05 5.05 -5.75
CA ARG A 39 21.59 4.92 -5.85
C ARG A 39 20.90 5.28 -4.54
N ARG A 40 21.43 4.79 -3.41
CA ARG A 40 20.90 5.11 -2.08
C ARG A 40 21.07 6.60 -1.74
N LYS A 41 22.17 7.23 -2.16
CA LYS A 41 22.42 8.66 -1.93
C LYS A 41 21.55 9.55 -2.81
N MET A 42 21.24 9.13 -4.06
CA MET A 42 20.32 9.85 -4.93
C MET A 42 18.87 9.72 -4.45
N PHE A 43 18.43 8.54 -4.00
CA PHE A 43 17.10 8.35 -3.39
C PHE A 43 16.98 9.08 -2.05
N SER A 44 18.01 9.07 -1.21
CA SER A 44 18.01 9.80 0.07
C SER A 44 17.97 11.33 -0.07
N LYS A 45 18.41 11.87 -1.22
CA LYS A 45 18.27 13.30 -1.49
C LYS A 45 16.87 13.68 -1.98
N ARG A 46 16.11 12.72 -2.54
CA ARG A 46 14.75 12.97 -3.04
C ARG A 46 13.71 13.09 -1.93
N ASP A 47 13.96 12.44 -0.78
CA ASP A 47 13.05 12.47 0.38
C ASP A 47 13.25 13.67 1.32
N LYS A 48 14.21 14.57 1.05
CA LYS A 48 14.48 15.74 1.88
C LYS A 48 13.89 17.05 1.38
N THR A 49 13.23 17.06 0.25
CA THR A 49 12.21 18.06 0.00
C THR A 49 10.96 17.64 0.78
N LYS A 50 10.98 17.83 2.11
CA LYS A 50 9.77 18.09 2.85
C LYS A 50 9.05 19.15 2.02
N ALA A 51 7.98 18.74 1.32
CA ALA A 51 7.03 19.70 0.81
C ALA A 51 6.65 20.51 2.06
N GLU A 52 7.13 21.73 2.10
CA GLU A 52 6.66 22.70 3.08
C GLU A 52 5.16 22.73 2.82
N LYS A 53 4.40 22.11 3.71
CA LYS A 53 2.95 22.21 3.70
C LYS A 53 2.69 23.68 4.02
N HIS A 54 2.68 24.51 2.99
CA HIS A 54 2.04 25.79 3.12
C HIS A 54 0.61 25.47 3.56
N PRO A 55 0.17 25.97 4.72
CA PRO A 55 -1.25 25.92 5.05
C PRO A 55 -1.90 26.65 3.88
N VAL A 56 -2.62 25.90 3.03
CA VAL A 56 -3.50 26.53 2.05
C VAL A 56 -4.58 27.16 2.93
N GLU A 57 -4.46 28.46 3.15
CA GLU A 57 -5.52 29.26 3.75
C GLU A 57 -6.68 29.17 2.76
N ASN A 58 -7.56 28.20 2.99
CA ASN A 58 -8.76 28.05 2.17
C ASN A 58 -9.60 29.32 2.38
N PRO A 59 -9.83 30.11 1.34
CA PRO A 59 -10.74 31.24 1.46
C PRO A 59 -12.07 30.71 2.00
N ALA A 60 -12.66 31.43 2.93
CA ALA A 60 -13.97 31.09 3.48
C ALA A 60 -14.92 30.81 2.30
N LEU A 61 -15.49 29.59 2.29
CA LEU A 61 -16.40 29.18 1.23
C LEU A 61 -17.62 30.11 1.21
N PRO A 62 -18.04 30.58 0.03
CA PRO A 62 -19.37 31.18 -0.10
C PRO A 62 -20.40 30.18 0.41
N ALA A 63 -21.36 30.64 1.22
CA ALA A 63 -22.41 29.77 1.73
C ALA A 63 -23.15 29.13 0.57
N GLY A 64 -23.11 27.77 0.51
CA GLY A 64 -23.77 26.98 -0.53
C GLY A 64 -22.87 26.49 -1.68
N GLU A 65 -21.56 26.79 -1.71
CA GLU A 65 -20.66 26.21 -2.70
C GLU A 65 -20.32 24.76 -2.35
N TRP A 66 -20.53 23.85 -3.33
CA TRP A 66 -20.17 22.45 -3.21
C TRP A 66 -18.77 22.22 -3.79
N ARG A 67 -17.85 21.82 -2.94
CA ARG A 67 -16.53 21.36 -3.31
C ARG A 67 -16.46 19.87 -3.03
N ALA A 68 -16.73 19.08 -4.05
CA ALA A 68 -16.90 17.65 -3.94
C ALA A 68 -15.73 16.88 -4.53
N VAL A 69 -15.49 15.69 -3.98
CA VAL A 69 -14.60 14.67 -4.52
C VAL A 69 -15.39 13.39 -4.79
N TRP A 70 -15.06 12.75 -5.90
CA TRP A 70 -15.56 11.41 -6.22
C TRP A 70 -14.64 10.36 -5.60
N VAL A 71 -15.20 9.42 -4.82
CA VAL A 71 -14.51 8.26 -4.27
C VAL A 71 -15.03 7.03 -4.99
N SER A 72 -14.18 6.43 -5.82
CA SER A 72 -14.54 5.31 -6.69
C SER A 72 -14.23 3.96 -6.05
N TYR A 73 -14.54 2.89 -6.80
CA TYR A 73 -14.15 1.53 -6.39
C TYR A 73 -12.63 1.33 -6.27
N LEU A 74 -11.81 2.17 -6.91
CA LEU A 74 -10.34 2.08 -6.82
C LEU A 74 -9.85 2.47 -5.43
N GLU A 75 -10.41 3.52 -4.85
CA GLU A 75 -10.10 3.95 -3.49
C GLU A 75 -10.61 2.91 -2.49
N TRP A 76 -11.82 2.36 -2.70
CA TRP A 76 -12.34 1.29 -1.86
C TRP A 76 -11.47 0.03 -1.91
N ALA A 77 -10.98 -0.37 -3.09
CA ALA A 77 -10.10 -1.53 -3.24
C ALA A 77 -8.76 -1.39 -2.50
N ALA A 78 -8.35 -0.16 -2.18
CA ALA A 78 -7.14 0.12 -1.42
C ALA A 78 -7.37 0.20 0.10
N MET A 79 -8.64 0.14 0.56
CA MET A 79 -8.98 0.18 1.98
C MET A 79 -8.88 -1.19 2.65
N ASP A 80 -8.59 -1.18 3.94
CA ASP A 80 -8.57 -2.39 4.78
C ASP A 80 -9.96 -2.68 5.36
N PHE A 81 -10.61 -3.71 4.85
CA PHE A 81 -11.91 -4.20 5.31
C PHE A 81 -11.79 -5.34 6.34
N SER A 82 -10.62 -5.63 6.86
CA SER A 82 -10.42 -6.74 7.84
C SER A 82 -11.20 -6.56 9.14
N SER A 83 -11.51 -5.33 9.51
CA SER A 83 -12.36 -4.99 10.66
C SER A 83 -13.02 -3.61 10.47
N ALA A 84 -14.09 -3.36 11.23
CA ALA A 84 -14.74 -2.05 11.26
C ALA A 84 -13.77 -0.94 11.70
N ASP A 85 -12.85 -1.23 12.62
CA ASP A 85 -11.89 -0.25 13.12
C ASP A 85 -10.79 0.06 12.10
N SER A 86 -10.27 -0.97 11.38
CA SER A 86 -9.32 -0.76 10.29
C SER A 86 -9.94 0.07 9.17
N PHE A 87 -11.16 -0.27 8.76
CA PHE A 87 -11.89 0.47 7.73
C PHE A 87 -12.18 1.92 8.18
N ARG A 88 -12.61 2.11 9.44
CA ARG A 88 -12.81 3.44 10.03
C ARG A 88 -11.55 4.28 9.97
N ALA A 89 -10.39 3.73 10.34
CA ALA A 89 -9.12 4.45 10.30
C ALA A 89 -8.79 4.93 8.87
N GLY A 90 -9.04 4.11 7.86
CA GLY A 90 -8.89 4.48 6.45
C GLY A 90 -9.84 5.60 6.03
N CYS A 91 -11.13 5.51 6.43
CA CYS A 91 -12.13 6.55 6.18
C CYS A 91 -11.73 7.89 6.82
N VAL A 92 -11.32 7.87 8.09
CA VAL A 92 -10.86 9.05 8.83
C VAL A 92 -9.71 9.74 8.10
N GLN A 93 -8.68 8.98 7.72
CA GLN A 93 -7.53 9.53 6.99
C GLN A 93 -7.93 10.14 5.64
N MET A 94 -8.80 9.48 4.90
CA MET A 94 -9.33 9.99 3.62
C MET A 94 -10.11 11.29 3.82
N LEU A 95 -11.02 11.31 4.78
CA LEU A 95 -11.88 12.47 5.07
C LEU A 95 -11.08 13.67 5.59
N GLU A 96 -10.07 13.43 6.44
CA GLU A 96 -9.15 14.48 6.91
C GLU A 96 -8.34 15.09 5.77
N ASN A 97 -7.89 14.26 4.82
CA ASN A 97 -7.22 14.75 3.61
C ASN A 97 -8.16 15.61 2.76
N CYS A 98 -9.42 15.19 2.59
CA CYS A 98 -10.44 15.96 1.87
C CYS A 98 -10.71 17.30 2.55
N ALA A 99 -10.94 17.31 3.86
CA ALA A 99 -11.15 18.53 4.65
C ALA A 99 -9.93 19.46 4.59
N GLY A 100 -8.71 18.91 4.68
CA GLY A 100 -7.47 19.67 4.56
C GLY A 100 -7.26 20.33 3.18
N LEU A 101 -7.88 19.80 2.13
CA LEU A 101 -7.95 20.40 0.80
C LEU A 101 -9.13 21.37 0.65
N GLY A 102 -9.95 21.55 1.69
CA GLY A 102 -11.12 22.41 1.70
C GLY A 102 -12.32 21.82 0.98
N LEU A 103 -12.37 20.51 0.75
CA LEU A 103 -13.55 19.83 0.24
C LEU A 103 -14.59 19.69 1.35
N ASN A 104 -15.87 19.84 1.01
CA ASN A 104 -16.98 19.76 1.95
C ASN A 104 -18.01 18.68 1.58
N THR A 105 -17.74 17.92 0.52
CA THR A 105 -18.66 16.89 0.02
C THR A 105 -17.87 15.71 -0.54
N VAL A 106 -18.32 14.50 -0.20
CA VAL A 106 -17.80 13.24 -0.77
C VAL A 106 -18.94 12.56 -1.54
N LEU A 107 -18.68 12.25 -2.80
CA LEU A 107 -19.56 11.43 -3.66
C LEU A 107 -19.01 10.01 -3.68
N ALA A 108 -19.58 9.13 -2.86
CA ALA A 108 -19.11 7.77 -2.69
C ALA A 108 -19.78 6.79 -3.66
N GLN A 109 -18.99 6.10 -4.48
CA GLN A 109 -19.48 5.03 -5.35
C GLN A 109 -19.69 3.73 -4.53
N VAL A 110 -20.86 3.56 -3.96
CA VAL A 110 -21.16 2.42 -3.07
C VAL A 110 -21.74 1.20 -3.77
N ARG A 111 -21.90 1.25 -5.10
CA ARG A 111 -22.43 0.15 -5.94
C ARG A 111 -21.67 0.01 -7.25
N PRO A 112 -20.38 -0.37 -7.21
CA PRO A 112 -19.54 -0.34 -8.41
C PRO A 112 -19.82 -1.49 -9.40
N PHE A 113 -20.22 -2.70 -8.93
CA PHE A 113 -20.30 -3.91 -9.75
C PHE A 113 -21.65 -4.64 -9.64
N GLY A 114 -22.75 -3.91 -9.42
CA GLY A 114 -24.05 -4.51 -9.17
C GLY A 114 -24.20 -5.14 -7.80
N ASP A 115 -23.24 -4.91 -6.95
CA ASP A 115 -23.14 -5.26 -5.53
C ASP A 115 -23.21 -3.99 -4.65
N ALA A 116 -23.12 -4.11 -3.35
CA ALA A 116 -23.23 -2.99 -2.42
C ALA A 116 -22.15 -3.01 -1.32
N LEU A 117 -21.66 -1.82 -0.97
CA LEU A 117 -20.81 -1.57 0.21
C LEU A 117 -21.65 -1.23 1.45
N TYR A 118 -22.91 -1.66 1.46
CA TYR A 118 -23.85 -1.44 2.56
C TYR A 118 -24.84 -2.60 2.64
N LYS A 119 -25.49 -2.76 3.80
CA LYS A 119 -26.50 -3.80 4.00
C LYS A 119 -27.70 -3.56 3.10
N SER A 120 -27.98 -4.49 2.19
CA SER A 120 -29.06 -4.41 1.22
C SER A 120 -29.87 -5.71 1.19
N GLN A 121 -31.19 -5.58 0.96
CA GLN A 121 -32.08 -6.73 0.69
C GLN A 121 -32.13 -7.07 -0.81
N LEU A 122 -31.64 -6.17 -1.67
CA LEU A 122 -31.73 -6.30 -3.14
C LEU A 122 -30.38 -6.66 -3.77
N PHE A 123 -29.27 -6.25 -3.16
CA PHE A 123 -27.94 -6.41 -3.71
C PHE A 123 -27.06 -7.22 -2.78
N PRO A 124 -26.22 -8.12 -3.32
CA PRO A 124 -25.22 -8.84 -2.50
C PRO A 124 -24.16 -7.87 -1.98
N TRP A 125 -23.48 -8.26 -0.91
CA TRP A 125 -22.28 -7.56 -0.44
C TRP A 125 -21.22 -7.51 -1.55
N SER A 126 -20.52 -6.40 -1.64
CA SER A 126 -19.44 -6.24 -2.61
C SER A 126 -18.26 -7.16 -2.30
N HIS A 127 -17.68 -7.73 -3.36
CA HIS A 127 -16.44 -8.48 -3.26
C HIS A 127 -15.25 -7.62 -2.75
N LEU A 128 -15.34 -6.30 -2.84
CA LEU A 128 -14.32 -5.40 -2.28
C LEU A 128 -14.20 -5.53 -0.77
N CYS A 129 -15.30 -5.89 -0.07
CA CYS A 129 -15.30 -6.01 1.38
C CYS A 129 -14.54 -7.24 1.90
N THR A 130 -14.65 -8.39 1.19
CA THR A 130 -14.15 -9.69 1.70
C THR A 130 -13.36 -10.49 0.67
N GLY A 131 -13.27 -9.99 -0.58
CA GLY A 131 -12.76 -10.74 -1.73
C GLY A 131 -13.81 -11.65 -2.39
N VAL A 132 -14.99 -11.87 -1.76
CA VAL A 132 -16.05 -12.74 -2.26
C VAL A 132 -17.38 -12.00 -2.29
N GLN A 133 -18.02 -11.90 -3.47
CA GLN A 133 -19.33 -11.27 -3.60
C GLN A 133 -20.39 -12.02 -2.77
N GLY A 134 -21.21 -11.27 -2.04
CA GLY A 134 -22.27 -11.81 -1.18
C GLY A 134 -21.84 -12.21 0.22
N GLN A 135 -20.56 -12.25 0.50
CA GLN A 135 -20.05 -12.53 1.85
C GLN A 135 -20.16 -11.28 2.73
N ASP A 136 -20.82 -11.41 3.88
CA ASP A 136 -20.99 -10.35 4.87
C ASP A 136 -19.63 -10.01 5.52
N PRO A 137 -19.19 -8.74 5.50
CA PRO A 137 -17.96 -8.31 6.18
C PRO A 137 -18.08 -8.22 7.70
N GLY A 138 -19.27 -8.42 8.28
CA GLY A 138 -19.53 -8.32 9.72
C GLY A 138 -19.77 -6.90 10.22
N PHE A 139 -19.75 -5.90 9.35
CA PHE A 139 -20.09 -4.50 9.65
C PHE A 139 -20.65 -3.82 8.40
N ASP A 140 -21.24 -2.63 8.53
CA ASP A 140 -21.73 -1.85 7.39
C ASP A 140 -20.71 -0.74 7.04
N PRO A 141 -19.96 -0.89 5.92
CA PRO A 141 -18.97 0.11 5.50
C PRO A 141 -19.56 1.49 5.23
N LEU A 142 -20.77 1.56 4.67
CA LEU A 142 -21.40 2.85 4.40
C LEU A 142 -21.80 3.57 5.69
N ASP A 143 -22.31 2.85 6.68
CA ASP A 143 -22.64 3.43 7.98
C ASP A 143 -21.41 3.99 8.69
N VAL A 144 -20.28 3.26 8.66
CA VAL A 144 -19.00 3.75 9.16
C VAL A 144 -18.57 5.04 8.44
N LEU A 145 -18.61 5.03 7.10
CA LEU A 145 -18.24 6.22 6.31
C LEU A 145 -19.10 7.44 6.64
N LEU A 146 -20.42 7.25 6.68
CA LEU A 146 -21.37 8.34 6.97
C LEU A 146 -21.15 8.91 8.37
N THR A 147 -20.96 8.04 9.36
CA THR A 147 -20.70 8.45 10.75
C THR A 147 -19.44 9.33 10.82
N GLU A 148 -18.35 8.90 10.18
CA GLU A 148 -17.09 9.63 10.22
C GLU A 148 -17.12 10.91 9.36
N ALA A 149 -17.85 10.91 8.24
CA ALA A 149 -17.99 12.08 7.39
C ALA A 149 -18.81 13.19 8.06
N HIS A 150 -19.90 12.84 8.74
CA HIS A 150 -20.76 13.82 9.41
C HIS A 150 -20.16 14.35 10.73
N ALA A 151 -19.16 13.68 11.27
CA ALA A 151 -18.45 14.14 12.48
C ALA A 151 -17.38 15.22 12.19
N ARG A 152 -17.06 15.49 10.90
CA ARG A 152 -15.99 16.41 10.43
C ARG A 152 -16.54 17.55 9.61
#